data_356af84a8415bc9c928aa253cc89ae53
#
_entry.id   356af84a8415bc9c928aa253cc89ae53
#
_cell.length_a   1.000
_cell.length_b   1.000
_cell.length_c   1.000
_cell.angle_alpha   90.00
_cell.angle_beta   90.00
_cell.angle_gamma   90.00
#
_symmetry.space_group_name_H-M   'P 1'
#
loop_
_entity.id
_entity.type
_entity.pdbx_description
1 polymer ?
#
loop_
_entity_poly.entity_id
_entity_poly.type
_entity_poly.pdbx_seq_one_letter_code
_entity_poly.pdbx_strand_id
1 'polypeptide(L)'
;WILLAGCFWFYIVVYRSVNEPVTWLERTNTSPAVHTVSEIRQILTGYKEFFSEDMVKHLSAERSFGTYVIPGLKAAKTVDSKTGITDICTSMTPQGMDVTEDSIYVSAYCHTKRHNSVLFEIDKKTGRFVKEIIMPNQTHAGGIAYDNLKQMLWVSDYVDGQAAVSLYTMEALENYQYDKTKKPLPFLETHILEGLARNSFMAFRGGNLYAGYFSLSGDSIINRYSVDFELNEQNKEAYEEMDEDREFFGNVAIDQEWADILSQVQGLEVFGNYLFLSQSYGYADSKLRIYNRSVVETEKYSLKKKEEIKSFTLPNRMEQICIQGGKLYLLFESGAYAYRGIPVNCVDRIISVDLSDVLSQLDED
;
A
#
# COMPACT_ATOMS: atom_id res chain seq x y z
N TRP A 1 14.70 37.35 18.54
CA TRP A 1 15.78 37.01 17.61
C TRP A 1 16.36 35.61 17.90
N ILE A 2 16.65 35.26 19.17
CA ILE A 2 17.21 33.93 19.53
C ILE A 2 16.22 32.80 19.21
N LEU A 3 14.94 32.97 19.49
CA LEU A 3 13.90 31.98 19.16
C LEU A 3 13.74 31.81 17.65
N LEU A 4 13.74 32.91 16.90
CA LEU A 4 13.68 32.84 15.42
C LEU A 4 14.91 32.17 14.81
N ALA A 5 16.09 32.46 15.34
CA ALA A 5 17.34 31.84 14.92
C ALA A 5 17.36 30.33 15.27
N GLY A 6 16.84 29.95 16.45
CA GLY A 6 16.68 28.55 16.85
C GLY A 6 15.71 27.79 15.99
N CYS A 7 14.54 28.37 15.67
CA CYS A 7 13.57 27.75 14.73
C CYS A 7 14.14 27.63 13.31
N PHE A 8 14.88 28.64 12.84
CA PHE A 8 15.51 28.65 11.53
C PHE A 8 16.65 27.61 11.45
N TRP A 9 17.47 27.51 12.51
CA TRP A 9 18.52 26.50 12.62
C TRP A 9 17.94 25.09 12.69
N PHE A 10 16.91 24.87 13.52
CA PHE A 10 16.17 23.61 13.61
C PHE A 10 15.57 23.24 12.24
N TYR A 11 14.93 24.20 11.57
CA TYR A 11 14.38 24.00 10.23
C TYR A 11 15.47 23.61 9.21
N ILE A 12 16.61 24.32 9.20
CA ILE A 12 17.70 24.00 8.26
C ILE A 12 18.35 22.65 8.58
N VAL A 13 18.64 22.38 9.84
CA VAL A 13 19.36 21.15 10.21
C VAL A 13 18.45 19.92 10.11
N VAL A 14 17.26 19.99 10.69
CA VAL A 14 16.33 18.84 10.70
C VAL A 14 15.71 18.67 9.31
N TYR A 15 15.24 19.73 8.69
CA TYR A 15 14.61 19.66 7.38
C TYR A 15 15.61 19.26 6.28
N ARG A 16 16.81 19.81 6.25
CA ARG A 16 17.85 19.41 5.29
C ARG A 16 18.31 17.97 5.53
N SER A 17 18.60 17.58 6.74
CA SER A 17 19.09 16.22 7.01
C SER A 17 18.05 15.15 6.67
N VAL A 18 16.76 15.43 6.86
CA VAL A 18 15.67 14.51 6.55
C VAL A 18 15.30 14.52 5.06
N ASN A 19 15.57 15.63 4.36
CA ASN A 19 15.14 15.81 2.96
C ASN A 19 16.28 15.85 1.95
N GLU A 20 17.50 15.50 2.35
CA GLU A 20 18.60 15.36 1.39
C GLU A 20 18.22 14.31 0.33
N PRO A 21 18.25 14.65 -0.97
CA PRO A 21 17.98 13.68 -2.01
C PRO A 21 19.03 12.57 -1.96
N VAL A 22 18.59 11.37 -1.68
CA VAL A 22 19.43 10.18 -1.81
C VAL A 22 19.49 9.81 -3.29
N THR A 23 20.66 9.50 -3.79
CA THR A 23 20.76 8.98 -5.14
C THR A 23 19.99 7.66 -5.21
N TRP A 24 19.00 7.59 -6.06
CA TRP A 24 18.17 6.40 -6.27
C TRP A 24 18.99 5.16 -6.71
N LEU A 25 20.30 5.34 -6.96
CA LEU A 25 21.27 4.29 -7.24
C LEU A 25 21.56 3.39 -6.04
N GLU A 26 21.31 3.85 -4.83
CA GLU A 26 21.47 3.05 -3.61
C GLU A 26 20.29 2.09 -3.48
N ARG A 27 20.40 0.92 -4.07
CA ARG A 27 19.37 -0.10 -4.18
C ARG A 27 19.45 -1.11 -3.03
N THR A 28 19.45 -0.63 -1.80
CA THR A 28 19.47 -1.48 -0.62
C THR A 28 18.34 -1.09 0.33
N ASN A 29 17.94 -2.01 1.21
CA ASN A 29 16.93 -1.73 2.22
C ASN A 29 17.41 -0.75 3.31
N THR A 30 18.68 -0.41 3.34
CA THR A 30 19.25 0.57 4.27
C THR A 30 19.27 1.98 3.72
N SER A 31 19.14 2.14 2.41
CA SER A 31 19.12 3.41 1.72
C SER A 31 17.86 3.48 0.84
N PRO A 32 17.08 4.51 0.95
CA PRO A 32 17.24 5.76 1.66
C PRO A 32 16.37 5.85 2.93
N ALA A 33 16.54 4.97 3.89
CA ALA A 33 15.80 5.01 5.14
C ALA A 33 15.84 6.40 5.78
N VAL A 34 14.70 6.83 6.33
CA VAL A 34 14.58 8.06 7.11
C VAL A 34 15.07 7.82 8.53
N HIS A 35 14.77 6.64 9.07
CA HIS A 35 15.11 6.21 10.42
C HIS A 35 15.98 4.96 10.44
N THR A 36 16.80 4.85 11.48
CA THR A 36 17.53 3.62 11.80
C THR A 36 16.59 2.57 12.39
N VAL A 37 16.99 1.30 12.35
CA VAL A 37 16.22 0.22 13.00
C VAL A 37 16.08 0.44 14.50
N SER A 38 17.09 1.05 15.15
CA SER A 38 17.03 1.38 16.58
C SER A 38 15.92 2.39 16.89
N GLU A 39 15.77 3.42 16.05
CA GLU A 39 14.71 4.41 16.19
C GLU A 39 13.34 3.78 15.97
N ILE A 40 13.20 2.91 14.95
CA ILE A 40 11.96 2.16 14.72
C ILE A 40 11.62 1.28 15.92
N ARG A 41 12.58 0.54 16.47
CA ARG A 41 12.35 -0.26 17.68
C ARG A 41 11.85 0.60 18.85
N GLN A 42 12.46 1.77 19.04
CA GLN A 42 12.03 2.70 20.09
C GLN A 42 10.59 3.16 19.88
N ILE A 43 10.18 3.45 18.64
CA ILE A 43 8.80 3.80 18.32
C ILE A 43 7.87 2.62 18.66
N LEU A 44 8.18 1.41 18.21
CA LEU A 44 7.32 0.24 18.39
C LEU A 44 7.16 -0.18 19.85
N THR A 45 8.15 0.08 20.70
CA THR A 45 8.02 -0.16 22.15
C THR A 45 6.93 0.69 22.82
N GLY A 46 6.46 1.75 22.18
CA GLY A 46 5.30 2.53 22.62
C GLY A 46 3.95 1.81 22.40
N TYR A 47 3.92 0.74 21.61
CA TYR A 47 2.70 0.02 21.19
C TYR A 47 2.70 -1.44 21.67
N LYS A 48 2.92 -1.62 22.98
CA LYS A 48 3.16 -2.94 23.62
C LYS A 48 1.99 -3.92 23.53
N GLU A 49 0.77 -3.44 23.37
CA GLU A 49 -0.42 -4.27 23.21
C GLU A 49 -0.37 -5.09 21.93
N PHE A 50 0.34 -4.59 20.90
CA PHE A 50 0.49 -5.29 19.63
C PHE A 50 1.91 -5.84 19.45
N PHE A 51 2.92 -5.00 19.68
CA PHE A 51 4.33 -5.39 19.53
C PHE A 51 4.91 -5.86 20.87
N SER A 52 4.93 -7.16 21.11
CA SER A 52 5.61 -7.71 22.30
C SER A 52 7.10 -7.32 22.30
N GLU A 53 7.71 -7.34 23.50
CA GLU A 53 9.16 -7.08 23.61
C GLU A 53 10.00 -8.05 22.76
N ASP A 54 9.51 -9.27 22.61
CA ASP A 54 10.18 -10.32 21.85
C ASP A 54 10.09 -10.04 20.36
N MET A 55 8.91 -9.66 19.83
CA MET A 55 8.74 -9.19 18.45
C MET A 55 9.69 -8.04 18.13
N VAL A 56 9.77 -7.02 19.01
CA VAL A 56 10.63 -5.84 18.79
C VAL A 56 12.11 -6.20 18.80
N LYS A 57 12.55 -7.13 19.66
CA LYS A 57 13.93 -7.60 19.68
C LYS A 57 14.36 -8.29 18.38
N HIS A 58 13.46 -9.03 17.76
CA HIS A 58 13.73 -9.78 16.53
C HIS A 58 13.72 -8.92 15.27
N LEU A 59 13.23 -7.68 15.31
CA LEU A 59 13.33 -6.76 14.17
C LEU A 59 14.81 -6.48 13.86
N SER A 60 15.27 -6.89 12.68
CA SER A 60 16.67 -6.80 12.28
C SER A 60 16.86 -5.92 11.04
N ALA A 61 17.90 -5.10 11.03
CA ALA A 61 18.35 -4.36 9.85
C ALA A 61 19.08 -5.25 8.84
N GLU A 62 19.73 -6.32 9.31
CA GLU A 62 20.71 -7.04 8.49
C GLU A 62 20.10 -8.12 7.62
N ARG A 63 18.90 -8.58 7.92
CA ARG A 63 18.23 -9.70 7.22
C ARG A 63 16.78 -9.46 6.89
N SER A 64 16.29 -8.23 6.96
CA SER A 64 14.87 -7.88 6.66
C SER A 64 13.84 -8.69 7.48
N PHE A 65 14.27 -9.31 8.57
CA PHE A 65 13.33 -9.98 9.46
C PHE A 65 12.45 -8.93 10.13
N GLY A 66 11.19 -8.92 9.72
CA GLY A 66 10.17 -8.05 10.27
C GLY A 66 10.18 -6.62 9.76
N THR A 67 11.18 -6.16 8.98
CA THR A 67 11.17 -4.80 8.43
C THR A 67 11.70 -4.72 7.01
N TYR A 68 11.01 -3.91 6.18
CA TYR A 68 11.40 -3.63 4.80
C TYR A 68 11.35 -2.12 4.59
N VAL A 69 12.50 -1.50 4.30
CA VAL A 69 12.54 -0.07 4.01
C VAL A 69 11.71 0.22 2.75
N ILE A 70 10.79 1.19 2.85
CA ILE A 70 9.98 1.59 1.71
C ILE A 70 10.87 2.38 0.75
N PRO A 71 11.04 1.94 -0.51
CA PRO A 71 11.83 2.67 -1.48
C PRO A 71 11.20 4.01 -1.86
N GLY A 72 12.00 4.91 -2.41
CA GLY A 72 11.51 6.13 -3.03
C GLY A 72 11.04 7.25 -2.10
N LEU A 73 11.04 7.05 -0.77
CA LEU A 73 10.59 8.06 0.19
C LEU A 73 11.40 9.39 0.11
N LYS A 74 12.67 9.32 -0.26
CA LYS A 74 13.52 10.50 -0.44
C LYS A 74 13.65 10.89 -1.92
N ALA A 75 13.77 9.92 -2.80
CA ALA A 75 13.89 10.14 -4.24
C ALA A 75 13.43 8.89 -5.00
N ALA A 76 12.60 9.07 -6.02
CA ALA A 76 12.13 8.01 -6.90
C ALA A 76 12.24 8.46 -8.35
N LYS A 77 12.74 7.59 -9.23
CA LYS A 77 12.73 7.84 -10.68
C LYS A 77 11.31 7.62 -11.21
N THR A 78 10.85 8.59 -11.98
CA THR A 78 9.54 8.55 -12.63
C THR A 78 9.56 9.45 -13.86
N VAL A 79 8.41 9.85 -14.37
CA VAL A 79 8.26 10.83 -15.44
C VAL A 79 7.40 12.00 -14.98
N ASP A 80 7.73 13.19 -15.47
CA ASP A 80 6.85 14.36 -15.36
C ASP A 80 5.59 14.08 -16.17
N SER A 81 4.43 14.15 -15.53
CA SER A 81 3.14 13.72 -16.11
C SER A 81 2.66 14.55 -17.29
N LYS A 82 3.18 15.78 -17.45
CA LYS A 82 2.81 16.68 -18.56
C LYS A 82 3.73 16.52 -19.77
N THR A 83 5.00 16.26 -19.52
CA THR A 83 6.02 16.23 -20.58
C THR A 83 6.44 14.81 -20.97
N GLY A 84 6.15 13.81 -20.12
CA GLY A 84 6.64 12.44 -20.29
C GLY A 84 8.16 12.29 -20.10
N ILE A 85 8.86 13.37 -19.71
CA ILE A 85 10.31 13.34 -19.53
C ILE A 85 10.67 12.70 -18.19
N THR A 86 11.70 11.86 -18.19
CA THR A 86 12.26 11.27 -16.96
C THR A 86 12.63 12.35 -15.95
N ASP A 87 12.16 12.20 -14.73
CA ASP A 87 12.43 13.13 -13.63
C ASP A 87 12.59 12.36 -12.31
N ILE A 88 13.03 13.04 -11.27
CA ILE A 88 13.15 12.52 -9.91
C ILE A 88 12.08 13.16 -9.05
N CYS A 89 11.18 12.33 -8.55
CA CYS A 89 10.19 12.76 -7.56
C CYS A 89 10.75 12.62 -6.14
N THR A 90 10.68 13.68 -5.35
CA THR A 90 11.10 13.70 -3.93
C THR A 90 9.90 13.67 -2.97
N SER A 91 8.70 13.48 -3.49
CA SER A 91 7.46 13.50 -2.69
C SER A 91 6.57 12.29 -2.95
N MET A 92 7.16 11.12 -3.25
CA MET A 92 6.39 9.89 -3.33
C MET A 92 5.82 9.51 -1.97
N THR A 93 4.54 9.17 -1.97
CA THR A 93 3.77 8.80 -0.79
C THR A 93 3.24 7.38 -1.00
N PRO A 94 3.67 6.39 -0.21
CA PRO A 94 3.21 5.01 -0.33
C PRO A 94 1.76 4.89 0.14
N GLN A 95 0.98 4.02 -0.50
CA GLN A 95 -0.44 3.85 -0.24
C GLN A 95 -0.86 2.38 -0.20
N GLY A 96 -0.69 1.67 -1.29
CA GLY A 96 -1.06 0.27 -1.43
C GLY A 96 0.14 -0.66 -1.24
N MET A 97 -0.12 -1.87 -0.77
CA MET A 97 0.88 -2.92 -0.66
C MET A 97 0.24 -4.30 -0.84
N ASP A 98 0.88 -5.15 -1.64
CA ASP A 98 0.59 -6.59 -1.58
C ASP A 98 1.88 -7.41 -1.69
N VAL A 99 1.79 -8.67 -1.28
CA VAL A 99 2.94 -9.55 -1.10
C VAL A 99 2.73 -10.85 -1.88
N THR A 100 3.63 -11.12 -2.79
CA THR A 100 3.71 -12.40 -3.53
C THR A 100 4.56 -13.42 -2.76
N GLU A 101 4.90 -14.53 -3.39
CA GLU A 101 5.84 -15.49 -2.82
C GLU A 101 7.22 -14.88 -2.65
N ASP A 102 7.72 -14.14 -3.66
CA ASP A 102 9.10 -13.66 -3.73
C ASP A 102 9.25 -12.14 -3.55
N SER A 103 8.21 -11.37 -3.82
CA SER A 103 8.27 -9.90 -3.85
C SER A 103 7.22 -9.23 -2.98
N ILE A 104 7.55 -8.02 -2.54
CA ILE A 104 6.60 -7.07 -1.96
C ILE A 104 6.46 -5.92 -2.96
N TYR A 105 5.22 -5.64 -3.35
CA TYR A 105 4.88 -4.50 -4.19
C TYR A 105 4.29 -3.38 -3.33
N VAL A 106 4.75 -2.15 -3.57
CA VAL A 106 4.25 -0.95 -2.88
C VAL A 106 3.90 0.10 -3.92
N SER A 107 2.65 0.51 -3.98
CA SER A 107 2.24 1.65 -4.79
C SER A 107 2.54 2.96 -4.09
N ALA A 108 2.93 3.97 -4.87
CA ALA A 108 3.14 5.31 -4.36
C ALA A 108 2.74 6.36 -5.41
N TYR A 109 2.11 7.44 -4.95
CA TYR A 109 1.76 8.58 -5.79
C TYR A 109 2.63 9.80 -5.47
N CYS A 110 2.76 10.69 -6.45
CA CYS A 110 3.43 11.96 -6.24
C CYS A 110 2.50 12.94 -5.49
N HIS A 111 2.81 13.26 -4.23
CA HIS A 111 1.99 14.15 -3.40
C HIS A 111 1.78 15.55 -4.01
N THR A 112 2.77 16.04 -4.77
CA THR A 112 2.68 17.32 -5.50
C THR A 112 1.95 17.21 -6.82
N LYS A 113 1.48 16.01 -7.22
CA LYS A 113 0.78 15.74 -8.48
C LYS A 113 1.53 16.23 -9.73
N ARG A 114 2.85 16.17 -9.68
CA ARG A 114 3.70 16.54 -10.81
C ARG A 114 4.12 15.33 -11.64
N HIS A 115 4.27 14.18 -11.01
CA HIS A 115 4.84 12.99 -11.61
C HIS A 115 3.84 11.85 -11.67
N ASN A 116 4.07 10.92 -12.58
CA ASN A 116 3.34 9.66 -12.61
C ASN A 116 3.60 8.85 -11.34
N SER A 117 2.60 8.09 -10.94
CA SER A 117 2.68 7.15 -9.83
C SER A 117 3.58 5.97 -10.16
N VAL A 118 4.04 5.26 -9.15
CA VAL A 118 4.98 4.14 -9.30
C VAL A 118 4.55 2.94 -8.46
N LEU A 119 4.96 1.75 -8.89
CA LEU A 119 5.06 0.57 -8.05
C LEU A 119 6.54 0.35 -7.72
N PHE A 120 6.86 0.14 -6.47
CA PHE A 120 8.16 -0.33 -6.03
C PHE A 120 8.11 -1.82 -5.83
N GLU A 121 9.10 -2.53 -6.35
CA GLU A 121 9.32 -3.94 -6.09
C GLU A 121 10.48 -4.11 -5.09
N ILE A 122 10.22 -4.89 -4.05
CA ILE A 122 11.18 -5.24 -3.00
C ILE A 122 11.30 -6.77 -3.01
N ASP A 123 12.52 -7.28 -3.07
CA ASP A 123 12.80 -8.71 -2.86
C ASP A 123 12.46 -9.08 -1.41
N LYS A 124 11.48 -9.98 -1.24
CA LYS A 124 10.96 -10.35 0.09
C LYS A 124 12.00 -11.06 0.95
N LYS A 125 12.90 -11.82 0.34
CA LYS A 125 13.91 -12.60 1.05
C LYS A 125 15.04 -11.73 1.59
N THR A 126 15.45 -10.73 0.82
CA THR A 126 16.61 -9.89 1.16
C THR A 126 16.23 -8.50 1.64
N GLY A 127 14.98 -8.07 1.42
CA GLY A 127 14.50 -6.72 1.66
C GLY A 127 15.10 -5.65 0.75
N ARG A 128 15.78 -6.07 -0.33
CA ARG A 128 16.42 -5.13 -1.26
C ARG A 128 15.41 -4.59 -2.27
N PHE A 129 15.55 -3.33 -2.55
CA PHE A 129 14.87 -2.71 -3.69
C PHE A 129 15.31 -3.38 -5.00
N VAL A 130 14.35 -3.82 -5.81
CA VAL A 130 14.58 -4.45 -7.10
C VAL A 130 14.49 -3.39 -8.21
N LYS A 131 13.33 -2.76 -8.35
CA LYS A 131 13.07 -1.72 -9.35
C LYS A 131 11.85 -0.87 -9.01
N GLU A 132 11.72 0.26 -9.69
CA GLU A 132 10.47 0.99 -9.82
C GLU A 132 9.80 0.69 -11.17
N ILE A 133 8.49 0.53 -11.13
CA ILE A 133 7.62 0.38 -12.29
C ILE A 133 6.81 1.66 -12.41
N ILE A 134 7.02 2.43 -13.46
CA ILE A 134 6.34 3.72 -13.64
C ILE A 134 4.98 3.46 -14.24
N MET A 135 3.92 3.89 -13.54
CA MET A 135 2.53 3.77 -14.03
C MET A 135 2.24 4.77 -15.13
N PRO A 136 1.23 4.53 -15.99
CA PRO A 136 0.95 5.40 -17.14
C PRO A 136 0.34 6.75 -16.73
N ASN A 137 -0.16 6.90 -15.50
CA ASN A 137 -0.89 8.07 -15.03
C ASN A 137 -0.48 8.48 -13.60
N GLN A 138 -1.23 9.45 -13.05
CA GLN A 138 -1.08 9.98 -11.68
C GLN A 138 -2.10 9.37 -10.72
N THR A 139 -2.53 8.13 -10.94
CA THR A 139 -3.51 7.50 -10.05
C THR A 139 -3.04 7.55 -8.61
N HIS A 140 -3.95 7.72 -7.67
CA HIS A 140 -3.62 7.69 -6.24
C HIS A 140 -3.08 6.32 -5.83
N ALA A 141 -3.54 5.26 -6.50
CA ALA A 141 -3.18 3.87 -6.26
C ALA A 141 -3.27 3.49 -4.77
N GLY A 142 -4.39 3.89 -4.13
CA GLY A 142 -4.64 3.73 -2.69
C GLY A 142 -4.65 2.28 -2.22
N GLY A 143 -4.91 1.34 -3.13
CA GLY A 143 -4.81 -0.09 -2.88
C GLY A 143 -4.22 -0.84 -4.05
N ILE A 144 -3.52 -1.93 -3.78
CA ILE A 144 -3.14 -2.94 -4.77
C ILE A 144 -3.51 -4.32 -4.25
N ALA A 145 -3.79 -5.27 -5.14
CA ALA A 145 -4.19 -6.61 -4.74
C ALA A 145 -3.66 -7.66 -5.73
N TYR A 146 -3.03 -8.69 -5.20
CA TYR A 146 -2.45 -9.76 -6.00
C TYR A 146 -3.40 -10.94 -6.14
N ASP A 147 -3.71 -11.29 -7.37
CA ASP A 147 -4.40 -12.53 -7.76
C ASP A 147 -3.36 -13.60 -8.08
N ASN A 148 -3.14 -14.49 -7.15
CA ASN A 148 -2.16 -15.57 -7.29
C ASN A 148 -2.59 -16.67 -8.25
N LEU A 149 -3.89 -16.80 -8.55
CA LEU A 149 -4.40 -17.81 -9.47
C LEU A 149 -4.19 -17.41 -10.93
N LYS A 150 -4.42 -16.14 -11.22
CA LYS A 150 -4.32 -15.60 -12.58
C LYS A 150 -3.01 -14.82 -12.81
N GLN A 151 -2.14 -14.74 -11.81
CA GLN A 151 -0.86 -14.03 -11.88
C GLN A 151 -1.03 -12.57 -12.32
N MET A 152 -1.90 -11.86 -11.62
CA MET A 152 -2.24 -10.46 -11.90
C MET A 152 -2.08 -9.59 -10.66
N LEU A 153 -1.71 -8.34 -10.89
CA LEU A 153 -1.72 -7.30 -9.86
C LEU A 153 -2.77 -6.25 -10.23
N TRP A 154 -3.78 -6.13 -9.37
CA TRP A 154 -4.82 -5.13 -9.44
C TRP A 154 -4.36 -3.85 -8.76
N VAL A 155 -4.65 -2.70 -9.36
CA VAL A 155 -4.25 -1.36 -8.86
C VAL A 155 -5.51 -0.50 -8.80
N SER A 156 -5.78 0.11 -7.65
CA SER A 156 -6.88 1.07 -7.53
C SER A 156 -6.66 2.28 -8.44
N ASP A 157 -7.68 2.64 -9.19
CA ASP A 157 -7.63 3.73 -10.15
C ASP A 157 -8.89 4.61 -10.07
N TYR A 158 -8.85 5.70 -10.81
CA TYR A 158 -9.96 6.65 -10.90
C TYR A 158 -9.99 7.23 -12.31
N VAL A 159 -11.00 6.88 -13.08
CA VAL A 159 -11.10 7.21 -14.50
C VAL A 159 -12.45 7.88 -14.77
N ASP A 160 -12.42 8.99 -15.48
CA ASP A 160 -13.62 9.75 -15.88
C ASP A 160 -14.58 10.09 -14.74
N GLY A 161 -14.04 10.35 -13.54
CA GLY A 161 -14.84 10.68 -12.38
C GLY A 161 -15.43 9.48 -11.65
N GLN A 162 -15.04 8.25 -11.98
CA GLN A 162 -15.54 7.00 -11.41
C GLN A 162 -14.44 6.17 -10.76
N ALA A 163 -14.81 5.42 -9.73
CA ALA A 163 -13.92 4.42 -9.15
C ALA A 163 -13.60 3.35 -10.20
N ALA A 164 -12.34 2.99 -10.29
CA ALA A 164 -11.87 1.99 -11.24
C ALA A 164 -10.81 1.08 -10.59
N VAL A 165 -10.54 -0.02 -11.26
CA VAL A 165 -9.41 -0.89 -11.02
C VAL A 165 -8.70 -1.15 -12.33
N SER A 166 -7.39 -0.97 -12.32
CA SER A 166 -6.51 -1.25 -13.46
C SER A 166 -5.62 -2.44 -13.12
N LEU A 167 -5.16 -3.17 -14.11
CA LEU A 167 -4.42 -4.41 -13.85
C LEU A 167 -3.15 -4.54 -14.69
N TYR A 168 -2.20 -5.26 -14.12
CA TYR A 168 -0.98 -5.74 -14.77
C TYR A 168 -0.91 -7.26 -14.70
N THR A 169 -0.31 -7.90 -15.71
CA THR A 169 0.18 -9.26 -15.54
C THR A 169 1.49 -9.25 -14.76
N MET A 170 1.74 -10.30 -13.96
CA MET A 170 3.03 -10.44 -13.28
C MET A 170 4.20 -10.51 -14.27
N GLU A 171 4.00 -11.16 -15.43
CA GLU A 171 4.98 -11.22 -16.50
C GLU A 171 5.38 -9.84 -17.02
N ALA A 172 4.40 -8.93 -17.22
CA ALA A 172 4.68 -7.57 -17.66
C ALA A 172 5.48 -6.78 -16.59
N LEU A 173 5.11 -6.96 -15.30
CA LEU A 173 5.85 -6.37 -14.20
C LEU A 173 7.29 -6.89 -14.13
N GLU A 174 7.49 -8.20 -14.25
CA GLU A 174 8.82 -8.84 -14.21
C GLU A 174 9.71 -8.37 -15.36
N ASN A 175 9.18 -8.33 -16.58
CA ASN A 175 9.91 -7.95 -17.79
C ASN A 175 10.16 -6.45 -17.90
N TYR A 176 9.43 -5.61 -17.15
CA TYR A 176 9.55 -4.17 -17.25
C TYR A 176 10.92 -3.65 -16.83
N GLN A 177 11.54 -2.87 -17.71
CA GLN A 177 12.82 -2.20 -17.51
C GLN A 177 12.75 -0.79 -18.08
N TYR A 178 12.46 0.19 -17.24
CA TYR A 178 12.34 1.60 -17.68
C TYR A 178 13.57 2.10 -18.47
N ASP A 179 14.76 1.71 -18.03
CA ASP A 179 16.00 2.16 -18.69
C ASP A 179 16.12 1.68 -20.13
N LYS A 180 15.44 0.62 -20.51
CA LYS A 180 15.36 0.14 -21.90
C LYS A 180 14.21 0.78 -22.67
N THR A 181 13.02 0.85 -22.09
CA THR A 181 11.82 1.30 -22.78
C THR A 181 11.70 2.82 -22.83
N LYS A 182 12.19 3.50 -21.77
CA LYS A 182 12.00 4.94 -21.50
C LYS A 182 10.53 5.35 -21.50
N LYS A 183 9.63 4.41 -21.26
CA LYS A 183 8.17 4.63 -21.22
C LYS A 183 7.58 4.05 -19.94
N PRO A 184 6.53 4.66 -19.38
CA PRO A 184 5.69 4.04 -18.36
C PRO A 184 5.14 2.71 -18.85
N LEU A 185 4.86 1.79 -17.93
CA LEU A 185 4.19 0.54 -18.23
C LEU A 185 2.68 0.80 -18.34
N PRO A 186 2.05 0.53 -19.50
CA PRO A 186 0.60 0.68 -19.62
C PRO A 186 -0.11 -0.39 -18.79
N PHE A 187 -1.32 -0.09 -18.34
CA PHE A 187 -2.19 -1.10 -17.78
C PHE A 187 -2.66 -2.06 -18.88
N LEU A 188 -2.85 -3.33 -18.54
CA LEU A 188 -3.45 -4.30 -19.45
C LEU A 188 -4.91 -3.94 -19.74
N GLU A 189 -5.68 -3.67 -18.67
CA GLU A 189 -7.08 -3.26 -18.73
C GLU A 189 -7.43 -2.36 -17.55
N THR A 190 -8.57 -1.68 -17.68
CA THR A 190 -9.18 -0.87 -16.62
C THR A 190 -10.67 -1.13 -16.60
N HIS A 191 -11.22 -1.43 -15.43
CA HIS A 191 -12.64 -1.69 -15.20
C HIS A 191 -13.22 -0.68 -14.21
N ILE A 192 -14.40 -0.16 -14.51
CA ILE A 192 -15.16 0.68 -13.60
C ILE A 192 -15.75 -0.18 -12.48
N LEU A 193 -15.60 0.27 -11.25
CA LEU A 193 -16.18 -0.36 -10.08
C LEU A 193 -17.50 0.32 -9.72
N GLU A 194 -18.59 -0.27 -10.18
CA GLU A 194 -19.93 0.23 -9.84
C GLU A 194 -20.17 0.20 -8.33
N GLY A 195 -20.98 1.12 -7.82
CA GLY A 195 -21.33 1.20 -6.40
C GLY A 195 -20.27 1.87 -5.50
N LEU A 196 -19.11 2.27 -6.04
CA LEU A 196 -18.10 3.01 -5.30
C LEU A 196 -17.91 4.44 -5.84
N ALA A 197 -17.77 5.41 -4.93
CA ALA A 197 -17.40 6.77 -5.31
C ALA A 197 -15.91 6.90 -5.68
N ARG A 198 -15.06 6.12 -5.02
CA ARG A 198 -13.61 6.00 -5.26
C ARG A 198 -13.14 4.64 -4.78
N ASN A 199 -12.13 4.09 -5.43
CA ASN A 199 -11.43 2.90 -4.97
C ASN A 199 -10.20 3.33 -4.15
N SER A 200 -10.31 3.28 -2.83
CA SER A 200 -9.29 3.82 -1.92
C SER A 200 -8.39 2.73 -1.31
N PHE A 201 -8.91 1.52 -1.19
CA PHE A 201 -8.19 0.36 -0.68
C PHE A 201 -8.83 -0.92 -1.21
N MET A 202 -8.08 -1.99 -1.32
CA MET A 202 -8.62 -3.25 -1.82
C MET A 202 -7.80 -4.46 -1.36
N ALA A 203 -8.40 -5.66 -1.52
CA ALA A 203 -7.75 -6.96 -1.39
C ALA A 203 -8.36 -7.95 -2.39
N PHE A 204 -7.59 -8.96 -2.77
CA PHE A 204 -8.07 -10.05 -3.61
C PHE A 204 -7.98 -11.36 -2.84
N ARG A 205 -9.12 -12.01 -2.60
CA ARG A 205 -9.17 -13.27 -1.84
C ARG A 205 -10.28 -14.18 -2.37
N GLY A 206 -9.93 -15.46 -2.54
CA GLY A 206 -10.90 -16.49 -2.95
C GLY A 206 -11.58 -16.22 -4.29
N GLY A 207 -10.87 -15.62 -5.24
CA GLY A 207 -11.42 -15.29 -6.55
C GLY A 207 -12.28 -14.01 -6.59
N ASN A 208 -12.34 -13.26 -5.48
CA ASN A 208 -13.10 -12.02 -5.39
C ASN A 208 -12.19 -10.83 -5.11
N LEU A 209 -12.51 -9.71 -5.73
CA LEU A 209 -11.94 -8.40 -5.42
C LEU A 209 -12.81 -7.71 -4.38
N TYR A 210 -12.21 -7.34 -3.26
CA TYR A 210 -12.82 -6.47 -2.26
C TYR A 210 -12.25 -5.08 -2.45
N ALA A 211 -13.11 -4.09 -2.64
CA ALA A 211 -12.69 -2.70 -2.82
C ALA A 211 -13.52 -1.77 -1.96
N GLY A 212 -12.88 -0.76 -1.40
CA GLY A 212 -13.53 0.13 -0.45
C GLY A 212 -13.25 1.60 -0.67
N TYR A 213 -14.15 2.40 -0.12
CA TYR A 213 -14.12 3.85 -0.16
C TYR A 213 -13.69 4.41 1.20
N PHE A 214 -12.63 5.21 1.19
CA PHE A 214 -12.24 6.00 2.37
C PHE A 214 -13.18 7.17 2.58
N SER A 215 -13.81 7.24 3.75
CA SER A 215 -14.60 8.40 4.19
C SER A 215 -13.90 9.10 5.35
N LEU A 216 -13.76 10.41 5.26
CA LEU A 216 -13.13 11.21 6.32
C LEU A 216 -14.02 11.29 7.57
N SER A 217 -15.33 11.45 7.34
CA SER A 217 -16.36 11.54 8.38
C SER A 217 -17.64 10.92 7.83
N GLY A 218 -18.22 10.00 8.57
CA GLY A 218 -19.36 9.20 8.11
C GLY A 218 -18.91 7.81 7.67
N ASP A 219 -19.84 7.04 7.15
CA ASP A 219 -19.60 5.64 6.85
C ASP A 219 -18.75 5.45 5.59
N SER A 220 -17.77 4.56 5.66
CA SER A 220 -17.09 3.99 4.50
C SER A 220 -17.93 2.87 3.91
N ILE A 221 -17.58 2.43 2.71
CA ILE A 221 -18.22 1.33 2.00
C ILE A 221 -17.14 0.34 1.60
N ILE A 222 -17.44 -0.94 1.67
CA ILE A 222 -16.67 -2.02 1.03
C ILE A 222 -17.63 -2.80 0.15
N ASN A 223 -17.24 -3.03 -1.09
CA ASN A 223 -17.95 -3.89 -2.01
C ASN A 223 -17.11 -5.11 -2.36
N ARG A 224 -17.76 -6.25 -2.54
CA ARG A 224 -17.17 -7.44 -3.12
C ARG A 224 -17.58 -7.52 -4.59
N TYR A 225 -16.60 -7.76 -5.43
CA TYR A 225 -16.79 -7.91 -6.87
C TYR A 225 -16.39 -9.33 -7.26
N SER A 226 -17.25 -10.01 -8.02
CA SER A 226 -16.85 -11.19 -8.76
C SER A 226 -15.97 -10.77 -9.94
N VAL A 227 -14.92 -11.51 -10.17
CA VAL A 227 -13.96 -11.24 -11.23
C VAL A 227 -13.98 -12.42 -12.18
N ASP A 228 -14.55 -12.21 -13.36
CA ASP A 228 -14.51 -13.15 -14.48
C ASP A 228 -13.54 -12.61 -15.52
N PHE A 229 -12.31 -13.08 -15.46
CA PHE A 229 -11.23 -12.66 -16.33
C PHE A 229 -10.40 -13.87 -16.75
N GLU A 230 -10.31 -14.10 -18.04
CA GLU A 230 -9.48 -15.17 -18.62
C GLU A 230 -8.38 -14.57 -19.50
N LEU A 231 -7.13 -14.76 -19.10
CA LEU A 231 -5.98 -14.46 -19.93
C LEU A 231 -5.73 -15.65 -20.87
N ASN A 232 -6.12 -15.53 -22.11
CA ASN A 232 -5.82 -16.48 -23.17
C ASN A 232 -4.63 -16.01 -24.03
N GLU A 233 -4.14 -16.85 -24.94
CA GLU A 233 -2.99 -16.51 -25.79
C GLU A 233 -3.24 -15.28 -26.69
N GLN A 234 -4.48 -15.07 -27.16
CA GLN A 234 -4.84 -13.91 -27.97
C GLN A 234 -4.76 -12.60 -27.16
N ASN A 235 -5.15 -12.65 -25.89
CA ASN A 235 -5.08 -11.50 -24.98
C ASN A 235 -3.63 -11.14 -24.65
N LYS A 236 -2.74 -12.12 -24.58
CA LYS A 236 -1.30 -11.89 -24.41
C LYS A 236 -0.68 -11.21 -25.62
N GLU A 237 -1.00 -11.68 -26.83
CA GLU A 237 -0.53 -11.06 -28.08
C GLU A 237 -1.02 -9.61 -28.20
N ALA A 238 -2.29 -9.34 -27.89
CA ALA A 238 -2.85 -7.98 -27.89
C ALA A 238 -2.18 -7.04 -26.87
N TYR A 239 -1.68 -7.59 -25.76
CA TYR A 239 -0.90 -6.81 -24.79
C TYR A 239 0.47 -6.39 -25.32
N GLU A 240 1.10 -7.26 -26.11
CA GLU A 240 2.41 -6.98 -26.72
C GLU A 240 2.30 -5.99 -27.89
N GLU A 241 1.21 -6.00 -28.63
CA GLU A 241 1.00 -5.14 -29.82
C GLU A 241 0.43 -3.75 -29.51
N MET A 242 -0.08 -3.49 -28.30
CA MET A 242 -0.55 -2.18 -27.79
C MET A 242 -1.42 -1.39 -28.76
N ASP A 243 -2.53 -1.95 -29.22
CA ASP A 243 -3.50 -1.25 -30.08
C ASP A 243 -4.57 -0.53 -29.25
N GLU A 244 -5.00 0.66 -29.69
CA GLU A 244 -5.97 1.51 -28.98
C GLU A 244 -7.43 0.96 -29.03
N ASP A 245 -7.72 0.02 -29.91
CA ASP A 245 -9.06 -0.57 -30.14
C ASP A 245 -9.28 -1.91 -29.42
N ARG A 246 -8.82 -2.07 -28.19
CA ARG A 246 -8.93 -3.33 -27.44
C ARG A 246 -10.37 -3.71 -27.09
N GLU A 247 -10.73 -4.96 -27.32
CA GLU A 247 -11.89 -5.57 -26.68
C GLU A 247 -11.58 -5.88 -25.20
N PHE A 248 -12.55 -5.67 -24.32
CA PHE A 248 -12.43 -6.02 -22.90
C PHE A 248 -12.39 -7.54 -22.74
N PHE A 249 -11.37 -8.03 -22.03
CA PHE A 249 -11.13 -9.44 -21.85
C PHE A 249 -11.71 -10.02 -20.57
N GLY A 250 -12.30 -9.18 -19.72
CA GLY A 250 -12.85 -9.61 -18.46
C GLY A 250 -14.01 -8.76 -17.97
N ASN A 251 -14.66 -9.24 -16.93
CA ASN A 251 -15.76 -8.58 -16.28
C ASN A 251 -15.49 -8.48 -14.78
N VAL A 252 -15.73 -7.29 -14.22
CA VAL A 252 -15.67 -7.02 -12.77
C VAL A 252 -17.04 -6.51 -12.35
N ALA A 253 -17.87 -7.39 -11.81
CA ALA A 253 -19.24 -7.07 -11.44
C ALA A 253 -19.44 -7.10 -9.93
N ILE A 254 -20.25 -6.16 -9.43
CA ILE A 254 -20.60 -6.14 -8.01
C ILE A 254 -21.39 -7.40 -7.63
N ASP A 255 -20.95 -8.05 -6.55
CA ASP A 255 -21.57 -9.27 -6.03
C ASP A 255 -22.19 -9.00 -4.64
N GLN A 256 -21.57 -8.15 -3.83
CA GLN A 256 -22.07 -7.82 -2.51
C GLN A 256 -21.62 -6.42 -2.07
N GLU A 257 -22.53 -5.67 -1.44
CA GLU A 257 -22.28 -4.36 -0.86
C GLU A 257 -22.27 -4.45 0.67
N TRP A 258 -21.27 -3.84 1.30
CA TRP A 258 -21.18 -3.68 2.74
C TRP A 258 -21.17 -2.19 3.08
N ALA A 259 -22.29 -1.71 3.60
CA ALA A 259 -22.46 -0.34 4.04
C ALA A 259 -22.12 -0.16 5.53
N ASP A 260 -22.11 1.10 5.99
CA ASP A 260 -21.94 1.47 7.40
C ASP A 260 -20.63 0.99 8.02
N ILE A 261 -19.54 0.98 7.27
CA ILE A 261 -18.21 0.68 7.78
C ILE A 261 -17.67 1.94 8.47
N LEU A 262 -16.83 1.75 9.49
CA LEU A 262 -16.18 2.86 10.17
C LEU A 262 -15.47 3.80 9.19
N SER A 263 -15.50 5.10 9.47
CA SER A 263 -14.72 6.09 8.70
C SER A 263 -13.21 5.84 8.79
N GLN A 264 -12.46 6.42 7.87
CA GLN A 264 -11.00 6.46 7.86
C GLN A 264 -10.33 5.07 7.69
N VAL A 265 -11.04 4.13 7.07
CA VAL A 265 -10.47 2.83 6.69
C VAL A 265 -9.52 3.02 5.50
N GLN A 266 -8.30 2.51 5.62
CA GLN A 266 -7.21 2.64 4.63
C GLN A 266 -6.81 1.30 4.00
N GLY A 267 -7.25 0.18 4.58
CA GLY A 267 -6.94 -1.14 4.07
C GLY A 267 -7.84 -2.20 4.68
N LEU A 268 -7.97 -3.29 3.96
CA LEU A 268 -8.68 -4.47 4.42
C LEU A 268 -7.89 -5.73 4.07
N GLU A 269 -8.09 -6.77 4.86
CA GLU A 269 -7.59 -8.10 4.58
C GLU A 269 -8.57 -9.15 5.10
N VAL A 270 -8.77 -10.21 4.33
CA VAL A 270 -9.64 -11.33 4.68
C VAL A 270 -8.80 -12.60 4.82
N PHE A 271 -8.77 -13.16 6.02
CA PHE A 271 -8.00 -14.37 6.30
C PHE A 271 -8.76 -15.34 7.21
N GLY A 272 -8.99 -16.55 6.73
CA GLY A 272 -9.74 -17.57 7.50
C GLY A 272 -11.12 -17.04 7.90
N ASN A 273 -11.40 -17.04 9.19
CA ASN A 273 -12.65 -16.54 9.78
C ASN A 273 -12.57 -15.06 10.20
N TYR A 274 -11.54 -14.34 9.82
CA TYR A 274 -11.30 -12.97 10.25
C TYR A 274 -11.31 -11.97 9.10
N LEU A 275 -11.80 -10.77 9.40
CA LEU A 275 -11.64 -9.57 8.60
C LEU A 275 -10.78 -8.59 9.40
N PHE A 276 -9.71 -8.12 8.80
CA PHE A 276 -8.81 -7.10 9.34
C PHE A 276 -9.05 -5.79 8.62
N LEU A 277 -9.14 -4.69 9.37
CA LEU A 277 -9.23 -3.34 8.82
C LEU A 277 -8.12 -2.47 9.42
N SER A 278 -7.37 -1.77 8.58
CA SER A 278 -6.54 -0.65 9.00
C SER A 278 -7.37 0.62 9.01
N GLN A 279 -7.31 1.37 10.11
CA GLN A 279 -7.99 2.65 10.26
C GLN A 279 -6.99 3.72 10.66
N SER A 280 -6.86 4.77 9.86
CA SER A 280 -5.85 5.80 10.07
C SER A 280 -6.25 7.13 9.46
N TYR A 281 -5.95 8.23 10.14
CA TYR A 281 -5.99 9.57 9.58
C TYR A 281 -5.16 10.58 10.40
N GLY A 282 -4.36 11.37 9.69
CA GLY A 282 -3.63 12.48 10.28
C GLY A 282 -2.51 12.03 11.23
N TYR A 283 -2.41 12.69 12.39
CA TYR A 283 -1.37 12.41 13.38
C TYR A 283 -1.85 11.55 14.55
N ALA A 284 -3.12 11.17 14.57
CA ALA A 284 -3.63 10.22 15.56
C ALA A 284 -3.06 8.83 15.30
N ASP A 285 -2.88 8.06 16.36
CA ASP A 285 -2.50 6.67 16.26
C ASP A 285 -3.49 5.89 15.41
N SER A 286 -2.99 4.98 14.60
CA SER A 286 -3.79 4.08 13.78
C SER A 286 -4.43 2.98 14.63
N LYS A 287 -5.44 2.33 14.07
CA LYS A 287 -6.06 1.13 14.63
C LYS A 287 -6.01 -0.01 13.63
N LEU A 288 -5.56 -1.17 14.09
CA LEU A 288 -5.83 -2.43 13.43
C LEU A 288 -7.05 -3.05 14.09
N ARG A 289 -8.12 -3.22 13.34
CA ARG A 289 -9.41 -3.75 13.85
C ARG A 289 -9.67 -5.12 13.28
N ILE A 290 -10.14 -6.02 14.12
CA ILE A 290 -10.37 -7.42 13.74
C ILE A 290 -11.83 -7.76 14.04
N TYR A 291 -12.48 -8.34 13.04
CA TYR A 291 -13.87 -8.76 13.06
C TYR A 291 -13.98 -10.23 12.67
N ASN A 292 -15.07 -10.88 13.08
CA ASN A 292 -15.38 -12.21 12.59
C ASN A 292 -15.89 -12.13 11.14
N ARG A 293 -15.31 -12.91 10.23
CA ARG A 293 -15.70 -12.92 8.81
C ARG A 293 -17.17 -13.35 8.60
N SER A 294 -17.72 -14.26 9.41
CA SER A 294 -19.12 -14.70 9.29
C SER A 294 -20.11 -13.52 9.30
N VAL A 295 -19.67 -12.40 9.83
CA VAL A 295 -20.40 -11.16 9.93
C VAL A 295 -20.54 -10.48 8.56
N VAL A 296 -19.61 -10.70 7.62
CA VAL A 296 -19.57 -10.08 6.28
C VAL A 296 -20.11 -10.99 5.17
N GLU A 297 -20.65 -12.14 5.51
CA GLU A 297 -21.26 -13.06 4.56
C GLU A 297 -22.76 -12.81 4.32
N THR A 298 -23.34 -11.80 4.99
CA THR A 298 -24.75 -11.42 4.84
C THR A 298 -24.93 -10.30 3.81
N GLU A 299 -26.04 -10.28 3.09
CA GLU A 299 -26.29 -9.42 1.93
C GLU A 299 -26.20 -7.88 2.19
N LYS A 300 -26.41 -7.43 3.40
CA LYS A 300 -26.20 -6.04 3.82
C LYS A 300 -25.61 -6.01 5.21
N TYR A 301 -24.35 -5.61 5.30
CA TYR A 301 -23.68 -5.63 6.57
C TYR A 301 -23.15 -4.27 7.01
N SER A 302 -23.28 -4.04 8.32
CA SER A 302 -22.75 -2.86 9.00
C SER A 302 -21.64 -3.27 9.95
N LEU A 303 -20.39 -2.84 9.68
CA LEU A 303 -19.24 -3.06 10.56
C LEU A 303 -19.09 -1.87 11.51
N LYS A 304 -19.66 -2.01 12.70
CA LYS A 304 -19.53 -1.00 13.77
C LYS A 304 -18.63 -1.51 14.89
N LYS A 305 -18.19 -0.60 15.74
CA LYS A 305 -17.29 -0.92 16.85
C LYS A 305 -17.81 -2.05 17.76
N LYS A 306 -19.12 -2.22 17.87
CA LYS A 306 -19.75 -3.28 18.70
C LYS A 306 -19.54 -4.70 18.16
N GLU A 307 -19.24 -4.86 16.86
CA GLU A 307 -18.96 -6.14 16.22
C GLU A 307 -17.46 -6.47 16.17
N GLU A 308 -16.63 -5.56 16.67
CA GLU A 308 -15.18 -5.72 16.75
C GLU A 308 -14.81 -6.79 17.78
N ILE A 309 -14.02 -7.78 17.36
CA ILE A 309 -13.46 -8.78 18.29
C ILE A 309 -12.34 -8.12 19.10
N LYS A 310 -11.40 -7.47 18.40
CA LYS A 310 -10.21 -6.85 19.00
C LYS A 310 -9.79 -5.64 18.17
N SER A 311 -9.20 -4.65 18.84
CA SER A 311 -8.47 -3.59 18.14
C SER A 311 -7.14 -3.27 18.81
N PHE A 312 -6.13 -3.08 18.00
CA PHE A 312 -4.80 -2.71 18.45
C PHE A 312 -4.49 -1.27 18.05
N THR A 313 -3.81 -0.55 18.94
CA THR A 313 -3.25 0.76 18.65
C THR A 313 -1.88 0.60 18.02
N LEU A 314 -1.62 1.32 16.92
CA LEU A 314 -0.41 1.23 16.12
C LEU A 314 0.11 2.63 15.77
N PRO A 315 1.36 2.78 15.33
CA PRO A 315 1.87 4.07 14.85
C PRO A 315 0.94 4.71 13.84
N ASN A 316 0.92 6.03 13.81
CA ASN A 316 0.06 6.80 12.91
C ASN A 316 0.32 6.51 11.42
N ARG A 317 -0.64 6.85 10.57
CA ARG A 317 -0.55 6.74 9.11
C ARG A 317 -0.27 5.35 8.60
N MET A 318 -0.93 4.36 9.22
CA MET A 318 -1.00 3.01 8.67
C MET A 318 -1.94 3.00 7.47
N GLU A 319 -1.46 2.48 6.37
CA GLU A 319 -2.17 2.33 5.11
C GLU A 319 -2.61 0.88 4.89
N GLN A 320 -2.43 0.33 3.70
CA GLN A 320 -2.83 -1.04 3.40
C GLN A 320 -2.09 -2.07 4.26
N ILE A 321 -2.79 -3.14 4.57
CA ILE A 321 -2.29 -4.33 5.25
C ILE A 321 -2.43 -5.53 4.32
N CYS A 322 -1.58 -6.54 4.51
CA CYS A 322 -1.62 -7.77 3.71
C CYS A 322 -1.24 -8.97 4.59
N ILE A 323 -1.87 -10.12 4.37
CA ILE A 323 -1.49 -11.39 5.00
C ILE A 323 -1.00 -12.34 3.92
N GLN A 324 0.27 -12.75 4.04
CA GLN A 324 0.89 -13.71 3.13
C GLN A 324 1.92 -14.58 3.86
N GLY A 325 1.94 -15.88 3.57
CA GLY A 325 2.92 -16.82 4.11
C GLY A 325 2.95 -16.86 5.64
N GLY A 326 1.79 -16.75 6.30
CA GLY A 326 1.66 -16.76 7.76
C GLY A 326 2.14 -15.48 8.46
N LYS A 327 2.34 -14.40 7.73
CA LYS A 327 2.73 -13.09 8.27
C LYS A 327 1.69 -12.02 7.92
N LEU A 328 1.48 -11.11 8.87
CA LEU A 328 0.77 -9.85 8.66
C LEU A 328 1.78 -8.75 8.36
N TYR A 329 1.62 -8.07 7.24
CA TYR A 329 2.42 -6.93 6.80
C TYR A 329 1.62 -5.64 6.99
N LEU A 330 2.29 -4.61 7.52
CA LEU A 330 1.72 -3.30 7.84
C LEU A 330 2.51 -2.24 7.08
N LEU A 331 1.85 -1.50 6.21
CA LEU A 331 2.43 -0.37 5.47
C LEU A 331 2.15 0.94 6.21
N PHE A 332 3.13 1.85 6.23
CA PHE A 332 2.99 3.18 6.81
C PHE A 332 3.44 4.26 5.81
N GLU A 333 2.69 5.35 5.71
CA GLU A 333 3.06 6.49 4.87
C GLU A 333 3.80 7.61 5.63
N SER A 334 3.95 7.49 6.96
CA SER A 334 4.51 8.55 7.80
C SER A 334 5.96 8.93 7.45
N GLY A 335 6.70 8.03 6.79
CA GLY A 335 8.05 8.30 6.26
C GLY A 335 8.08 9.16 5.00
N ALA A 336 6.93 9.43 4.35
CA ALA A 336 6.86 10.26 3.15
C ALA A 336 7.23 11.72 3.43
N TYR A 337 7.75 12.42 2.42
CA TYR A 337 8.12 13.84 2.50
C TYR A 337 7.01 14.72 3.08
N ALA A 338 5.77 14.47 2.67
CA ALA A 338 4.60 15.24 3.10
C ALA A 338 4.36 15.18 4.62
N TYR A 339 4.87 14.16 5.31
CA TYR A 339 4.50 13.86 6.70
C TYR A 339 5.69 13.79 7.66
N ARG A 340 6.86 13.37 7.21
CA ARG A 340 8.04 13.14 8.05
C ARG A 340 8.66 14.39 8.69
N GLY A 341 8.25 15.58 8.26
CA GLY A 341 8.70 16.85 8.84
C GLY A 341 8.18 17.13 10.26
N ILE A 342 7.18 16.38 10.71
CA ILE A 342 6.67 16.39 12.07
C ILE A 342 6.99 15.02 12.67
N PRO A 343 8.06 14.88 13.45
CA PRO A 343 8.58 13.59 13.89
C PRO A 343 7.76 13.03 15.07
N VAL A 344 6.53 12.63 14.82
CA VAL A 344 5.76 11.86 15.80
C VAL A 344 5.57 10.47 15.24
N ASN A 345 6.27 9.48 15.82
CA ASN A 345 6.14 8.06 15.49
C ASN A 345 6.26 7.73 13.99
N CYS A 346 7.21 8.39 13.30
CA CYS A 346 7.43 8.22 11.88
C CYS A 346 8.02 6.83 11.58
N VAL A 347 7.25 5.99 10.90
CA VAL A 347 7.66 4.67 10.41
C VAL A 347 7.89 4.74 8.90
N ASP A 348 9.11 4.48 8.46
CA ASP A 348 9.55 4.58 7.07
C ASP A 348 9.67 3.22 6.37
N ARG A 349 9.04 2.20 6.95
CA ARG A 349 9.17 0.82 6.48
C ARG A 349 7.91 0.02 6.70
N ILE A 350 7.79 -1.05 5.96
CA ILE A 350 6.81 -2.09 6.19
C ILE A 350 7.27 -2.88 7.42
N ILE A 351 6.36 -3.15 8.32
CA ILE A 351 6.57 -4.05 9.47
C ILE A 351 5.83 -5.35 9.20
N SER A 352 6.51 -6.49 9.33
CA SER A 352 5.86 -7.80 9.29
C SER A 352 5.96 -8.50 10.63
N VAL A 353 4.86 -9.11 11.06
CA VAL A 353 4.77 -9.91 12.29
C VAL A 353 4.20 -11.29 11.97
N ASP A 354 4.50 -12.28 12.81
CA ASP A 354 3.89 -13.58 12.65
C ASP A 354 2.38 -13.50 12.96
N LEU A 355 1.58 -13.99 12.04
CA LEU A 355 0.12 -13.92 12.17
C LEU A 355 -0.37 -14.73 13.37
N SER A 356 0.28 -15.85 13.70
CA SER A 356 -0.01 -16.65 14.89
C SER A 356 0.09 -15.83 16.17
N ASP A 357 1.07 -14.93 16.27
CA ASP A 357 1.25 -14.07 17.44
C ASP A 357 0.13 -13.03 17.57
N VAL A 358 -0.43 -12.59 16.45
CA VAL A 358 -1.59 -11.69 16.44
C VAL A 358 -2.85 -12.44 16.81
N LEU A 359 -3.08 -13.64 16.22
CA LEU A 359 -4.26 -14.44 16.47
C LEU A 359 -4.32 -14.98 17.90
N SER A 360 -3.19 -15.35 18.50
CA SER A 360 -3.16 -15.81 19.90
C SER A 360 -3.66 -14.77 20.89
N GLN A 361 -3.53 -13.49 20.57
CA GLN A 361 -4.03 -12.39 21.39
C GLN A 361 -5.57 -12.20 21.30
N LEU A 362 -6.25 -12.88 20.38
CA LEU A 362 -7.70 -12.83 20.26
C LEU A 362 -8.39 -13.78 21.22
N ASP A 363 -7.68 -14.81 21.69
CA ASP A 363 -8.22 -15.87 22.58
C ASP A 363 -8.04 -15.52 24.08
N GLU A 364 -7.37 -14.39 24.42
CA GLU A 364 -7.04 -14.01 25.79
C GLU A 364 -8.13 -13.15 26.49
N ASP A 365 -9.23 -12.79 25.83
CA ASP A 365 -10.38 -12.03 26.36
C ASP A 365 -11.65 -12.94 26.42
#